data_8bf660ef9261183935cba6c1286e941d
#
_entry.id   8bf660ef9261183935cba6c1286e941d
#
_cell.length_a   1.000
_cell.length_b   1.000
_cell.length_c   1.000
_cell.angle_alpha   90.00
_cell.angle_beta   90.00
_cell.angle_gamma   90.00
#
_symmetry.space_group_name_H-M   'P 1'
#
loop_
_entity.id
_entity.type
_entity.pdbx_description
1 polymer ?
#
loop_
_entity_poly.entity_id
_entity_poly.type
_entity_poly.pdbx_seq_one_letter_code
_entity_poly.pdbx_strand_id
1 'polypeptide(L)'
;YPQLPHVATVCTYPNFAGLISQSLEVDGVEIAVVSGNFPSSQTFIEVKIAETAMAIKDGATEVDIVMPVGKFFSEDYEGLCDDIQELKETCGEHKMKCILETGDLKNCSNIMKASILAMYSGSDYIKTSTGKEKVSATPEAAYVMCQAIKAYYEKTGIQIGFKPAGGINTVHDAVVYYT
;
A
#
# COMPACT_ATOMS: atom_id res chain seq x y z
N TYR A 1 -18.45 16.49 2.90
CA TYR A 1 -18.81 15.13 3.28
C TYR A 1 -19.13 15.06 4.80
N PRO A 2 -20.22 15.68 5.25
CA PRO A 2 -20.55 15.79 6.68
C PRO A 2 -20.91 14.42 7.32
N GLN A 3 -21.12 13.40 6.51
CA GLN A 3 -21.40 12.03 6.95
C GLN A 3 -20.15 11.25 7.37
N LEU A 4 -18.94 11.76 7.10
CA LEU A 4 -17.69 11.12 7.51
C LEU A 4 -17.25 11.67 8.87
N PRO A 5 -17.43 10.93 9.97
CA PRO A 5 -17.19 11.45 11.32
C PRO A 5 -15.68 11.59 11.64
N HIS A 6 -14.85 10.77 11.01
CA HIS A 6 -13.40 10.71 11.23
C HIS A 6 -12.67 10.09 10.03
N VAL A 7 -11.35 10.08 10.08
CA VAL A 7 -10.51 9.35 9.09
C VAL A 7 -10.65 7.84 9.25
N ALA A 8 -10.45 7.08 8.18
CA ALA A 8 -10.51 5.63 8.23
C ALA A 8 -9.32 5.03 9.00
N THR A 9 -8.13 5.61 8.84
CA THR A 9 -6.91 5.12 9.47
C THR A 9 -5.89 6.25 9.69
N VAL A 10 -5.07 6.10 10.73
CA VAL A 10 -3.86 6.91 10.97
C VAL A 10 -2.65 6.12 10.47
N CYS A 11 -1.80 6.73 9.65
CA CYS A 11 -0.64 6.06 9.06
C CYS A 11 0.68 6.64 9.59
N THR A 12 1.58 5.77 10.05
CA THR A 12 2.85 6.17 10.68
C THR A 12 3.99 5.18 10.38
N TYR A 13 5.17 5.41 10.97
CA TYR A 13 6.28 4.45 10.99
C TYR A 13 6.04 3.34 12.02
N PRO A 14 6.58 2.13 11.79
CA PRO A 14 6.25 0.94 12.59
C PRO A 14 6.58 1.09 14.09
N ASN A 15 7.64 1.79 14.43
CA ASN A 15 8.06 2.03 15.82
C ASN A 15 7.09 2.90 16.64
N PHE A 16 6.09 3.53 16.01
CA PHE A 16 5.05 4.30 16.68
C PHE A 16 3.72 3.55 16.83
N ALA A 17 3.62 2.33 16.32
CA ALA A 17 2.38 1.54 16.39
C ALA A 17 1.88 1.43 17.84
N GLY A 18 2.73 1.02 18.76
CA GLY A 18 2.38 0.87 20.16
C GLY A 18 1.97 2.17 20.86
N LEU A 19 2.63 3.29 20.52
CA LEU A 19 2.25 4.60 21.05
C LEU A 19 0.85 5.01 20.59
N ILE A 20 0.55 4.83 19.30
CA ILE A 20 -0.76 5.18 18.75
C ILE A 20 -1.83 4.25 19.31
N SER A 21 -1.57 2.94 19.36
CA SER A 21 -2.50 1.95 19.92
C SER A 21 -2.92 2.27 21.37
N GLN A 22 -2.00 2.82 22.16
CA GLN A 22 -2.28 3.22 23.55
C GLN A 22 -2.94 4.60 23.68
N SER A 23 -2.81 5.47 22.66
CA SER A 23 -3.24 6.88 22.75
C SER A 23 -4.48 7.17 21.90
N LEU A 24 -4.88 6.28 21.01
CA LEU A 24 -6.02 6.48 20.12
C LEU A 24 -7.32 6.21 20.89
N GLU A 25 -8.08 7.30 21.14
CA GLU A 25 -9.33 7.25 21.91
C GLU A 25 -10.59 7.15 21.04
N VAL A 26 -10.43 7.17 19.71
CA VAL A 26 -11.55 7.17 18.76
C VAL A 26 -11.79 5.77 18.22
N ASP A 27 -12.96 5.22 18.49
CA ASP A 27 -13.38 3.93 17.95
C ASP A 27 -13.53 3.96 16.43
N GLY A 28 -13.14 2.87 15.77
CA GLY A 28 -13.30 2.69 14.33
C GLY A 28 -12.25 3.39 13.48
N VAL A 29 -11.18 3.94 14.07
CA VAL A 29 -9.99 4.41 13.36
C VAL A 29 -8.91 3.34 13.42
N GLU A 30 -8.49 2.86 12.26
CA GLU A 30 -7.46 1.84 12.14
C GLU A 30 -6.04 2.43 12.27
N ILE A 31 -5.07 1.57 12.56
CA ILE A 31 -3.66 1.94 12.70
C ILE A 31 -2.87 1.31 11.56
N ALA A 32 -2.51 2.12 10.56
CA ALA A 32 -1.64 1.69 9.49
C ALA A 32 -0.18 2.04 9.80
N VAL A 33 0.71 1.13 9.46
CA VAL A 33 2.16 1.42 9.51
C VAL A 33 2.79 1.12 8.16
N VAL A 34 3.82 1.91 7.81
CA VAL A 34 4.70 1.52 6.71
C VAL A 34 5.66 0.45 7.19
N SER A 35 6.03 -0.52 6.34
CA SER A 35 6.92 -1.62 6.70
C SER A 35 7.70 -2.14 5.49
N GLY A 36 8.48 -3.19 5.70
CA GLY A 36 9.27 -3.82 4.65
C GLY A 36 10.41 -2.96 4.15
N ASN A 37 11.10 -2.25 5.06
CA ASN A 37 12.16 -1.29 4.75
C ASN A 37 11.65 -0.12 3.90
N PHE A 38 10.56 0.48 4.34
CA PHE A 38 10.05 1.71 3.72
C PHE A 38 11.09 2.86 3.75
N PRO A 39 11.33 3.62 2.66
CA PRO A 39 10.55 3.62 1.42
C PRO A 39 11.12 2.75 0.28
N SER A 40 12.29 2.17 0.42
CA SER A 40 13.03 1.59 -0.71
C SER A 40 12.76 0.09 -0.95
N SER A 41 12.27 -0.64 0.04
CA SER A 41 12.12 -2.11 0.01
C SER A 41 13.44 -2.88 -0.20
N GLN A 42 14.60 -2.21 -0.03
CA GLN A 42 15.92 -2.80 -0.31
C GLN A 42 16.57 -3.36 0.95
N THR A 43 16.10 -4.52 1.39
CA THR A 43 16.70 -5.29 2.47
C THR A 43 16.34 -6.77 2.31
N PHE A 44 16.84 -7.61 3.18
CA PHE A 44 16.54 -9.04 3.22
C PHE A 44 15.07 -9.27 3.59
N ILE A 45 14.47 -10.29 3.00
CA ILE A 45 13.05 -10.61 3.25
C ILE A 45 12.78 -10.94 4.72
N GLU A 46 13.70 -11.61 5.41
CA GLU A 46 13.59 -11.95 6.82
C GLU A 46 13.52 -10.69 7.71
N VAL A 47 14.20 -9.62 7.32
CA VAL A 47 14.16 -8.33 8.03
C VAL A 47 12.80 -7.65 7.81
N LYS A 48 12.27 -7.70 6.58
CA LYS A 48 10.93 -7.17 6.27
C LYS A 48 9.84 -7.91 7.04
N ILE A 49 9.92 -9.23 7.10
CA ILE A 49 9.01 -10.10 7.86
C ILE A 49 9.06 -9.74 9.35
N ALA A 50 10.27 -9.66 9.92
CA ALA A 50 10.44 -9.31 11.33
C ALA A 50 9.87 -7.93 11.67
N GLU A 51 10.14 -6.90 10.84
CA GLU A 51 9.60 -5.55 11.02
C GLU A 51 8.06 -5.56 11.00
N THR A 52 7.47 -6.23 10.01
CA THR A 52 6.01 -6.35 9.85
C THR A 52 5.37 -7.05 11.05
N ALA A 53 5.93 -8.20 11.48
CA ALA A 53 5.42 -8.96 12.61
C ALA A 53 5.50 -8.16 13.93
N MET A 54 6.59 -7.41 14.13
CA MET A 54 6.76 -6.56 15.33
C MET A 54 5.73 -5.42 15.32
N ALA A 55 5.51 -4.78 14.19
CA ALA A 55 4.53 -3.68 14.08
C ALA A 55 3.10 -4.16 14.38
N ILE A 56 2.71 -5.32 13.87
CA ILE A 56 1.40 -5.95 14.16
C ILE A 56 1.28 -6.28 15.65
N LYS A 57 2.32 -6.89 16.22
CA LYS A 57 2.36 -7.19 17.67
C LYS A 57 2.18 -5.94 18.53
N ASP A 58 2.71 -4.80 18.08
CA ASP A 58 2.62 -3.53 18.79
C ASP A 58 1.29 -2.79 18.52
N GLY A 59 0.36 -3.37 17.73
CA GLY A 59 -1.00 -2.88 17.57
C GLY A 59 -1.33 -2.28 16.21
N ALA A 60 -0.47 -2.44 15.19
CA ALA A 60 -0.84 -2.10 13.83
C ALA A 60 -1.93 -3.05 13.32
N THR A 61 -2.98 -2.49 12.72
CA THR A 61 -4.11 -3.23 12.13
C THR A 61 -4.04 -3.28 10.60
N GLU A 62 -3.22 -2.41 10.01
CA GLU A 62 -2.97 -2.35 8.57
C GLU A 62 -1.47 -2.14 8.31
N VAL A 63 -0.93 -2.70 7.24
CA VAL A 63 0.48 -2.58 6.87
C VAL A 63 0.61 -2.11 5.42
N ASP A 64 1.37 -1.02 5.21
CA ASP A 64 1.69 -0.49 3.89
C ASP A 64 3.13 -0.90 3.53
N ILE A 65 3.31 -1.91 2.68
CA ILE A 65 4.62 -2.36 2.17
C ILE A 65 4.97 -1.65 0.86
N VAL A 66 6.25 -1.66 0.49
CA VAL A 66 6.69 -1.15 -0.82
C VAL A 66 7.07 -2.32 -1.73
N MET A 67 6.54 -2.32 -2.94
CA MET A 67 6.94 -3.25 -3.98
C MET A 67 8.46 -3.10 -4.26
N PRO A 68 9.21 -4.20 -4.38
CA PRO A 68 10.63 -4.11 -4.73
C PRO A 68 10.82 -3.69 -6.19
N VAL A 69 10.83 -2.37 -6.44
CA VAL A 69 10.87 -1.76 -7.78
C VAL A 69 12.08 -2.22 -8.58
N GLY A 70 13.20 -2.51 -7.92
CA GLY A 70 14.40 -3.08 -8.56
C GLY A 70 14.13 -4.43 -9.22
N LYS A 71 13.41 -5.33 -8.53
CA LYS A 71 13.00 -6.63 -9.10
C LYS A 71 12.05 -6.44 -10.28
N PHE A 72 11.13 -5.47 -10.20
CA PHE A 72 10.23 -5.16 -11.31
C PHE A 72 11.00 -4.78 -12.58
N PHE A 73 12.01 -3.91 -12.49
CA PHE A 73 12.79 -3.47 -13.65
C PHE A 73 13.82 -4.49 -14.13
N SER A 74 14.26 -5.41 -13.28
CA SER A 74 15.08 -6.56 -13.70
C SER A 74 14.24 -7.72 -14.25
N GLU A 75 12.92 -7.55 -14.32
CA GLU A 75 11.96 -8.57 -14.77
C GLU A 75 11.92 -9.84 -13.89
N ASP A 76 12.44 -9.75 -12.67
CA ASP A 76 12.32 -10.78 -11.64
C ASP A 76 10.91 -10.72 -11.00
N TYR A 77 9.90 -11.06 -11.81
CA TYR A 77 8.50 -11.00 -11.36
C TYR A 77 8.16 -12.11 -10.37
N GLU A 78 8.80 -13.26 -10.47
CA GLU A 78 8.64 -14.37 -9.52
C GLU A 78 9.11 -13.92 -8.13
N GLY A 79 10.35 -13.50 -7.99
CA GLY A 79 10.88 -13.01 -6.72
C GLY A 79 10.17 -11.76 -6.17
N LEU A 80 9.59 -10.92 -7.06
CA LEU A 80 8.74 -9.81 -6.64
C LEU A 80 7.44 -10.29 -6.00
N CYS A 81 6.79 -11.26 -6.65
CA CYS A 81 5.54 -11.84 -6.15
C CYS A 81 5.76 -12.59 -4.83
N ASP A 82 6.84 -13.36 -4.73
CA ASP A 82 7.21 -14.09 -3.52
C ASP A 82 7.41 -13.14 -2.33
N ASP A 83 8.17 -12.03 -2.50
CA ASP A 83 8.35 -11.03 -1.46
C ASP A 83 7.01 -10.46 -0.96
N ILE A 84 6.09 -10.13 -1.87
CA ILE A 84 4.78 -9.59 -1.51
C ILE A 84 3.93 -10.64 -0.80
N GLN A 85 3.95 -11.88 -1.29
CA GLN A 85 3.19 -12.99 -0.71
C GLN A 85 3.65 -13.32 0.70
N GLU A 86 4.96 -13.42 0.94
CA GLU A 86 5.52 -13.68 2.28
C GLU A 86 5.13 -12.58 3.28
N LEU A 87 5.12 -11.33 2.84
CA LEU A 87 4.66 -10.21 3.67
C LEU A 87 3.15 -10.26 3.92
N LYS A 88 2.35 -10.67 2.94
CA LYS A 88 0.91 -10.89 3.16
C LYS A 88 0.64 -12.03 4.14
N GLU A 89 1.36 -13.13 4.03
CA GLU A 89 1.29 -14.24 4.98
C GLU A 89 1.65 -13.78 6.41
N THR A 90 2.67 -12.94 6.53
CA THR A 90 3.06 -12.33 7.82
C THR A 90 1.96 -11.42 8.38
N CYS A 91 1.23 -10.70 7.52
CA CYS A 91 0.10 -9.87 7.94
C CYS A 91 -1.11 -10.69 8.44
N GLY A 92 -1.25 -11.95 8.00
CA GLY A 92 -2.40 -12.79 8.36
C GLY A 92 -3.73 -12.15 7.98
N GLU A 93 -4.60 -11.97 8.96
CA GLU A 93 -5.93 -11.34 8.77
C GLU A 93 -5.88 -9.81 8.65
N HIS A 94 -4.73 -9.19 8.94
CA HIS A 94 -4.57 -7.74 8.81
C HIS A 94 -4.47 -7.32 7.34
N LYS A 95 -4.98 -6.13 7.04
CA LYS A 95 -4.94 -5.59 5.69
C LYS A 95 -3.53 -5.20 5.29
N MET A 96 -3.10 -5.66 4.13
CA MET A 96 -1.84 -5.26 3.52
C MET A 96 -2.10 -4.39 2.30
N LYS A 97 -1.40 -3.25 2.21
CA LYS A 97 -1.42 -2.36 1.05
C LYS A 97 -0.05 -2.37 0.39
N CYS A 98 0.01 -2.64 -0.91
CA CYS A 98 1.25 -2.62 -1.68
C CYS A 98 1.43 -1.27 -2.37
N ILE A 99 2.48 -0.55 -2.00
CA ILE A 99 2.89 0.70 -2.64
C ILE A 99 3.65 0.34 -3.92
N LEU A 100 3.14 0.79 -5.06
CA LEU A 100 3.73 0.50 -6.37
C LEU A 100 4.85 1.46 -6.75
N GLU A 101 4.92 2.65 -6.13
CA GLU A 101 5.79 3.77 -6.48
C GLU A 101 5.61 4.19 -7.95
N THR A 102 4.41 4.62 -8.29
CA THR A 102 3.97 4.86 -9.67
C THR A 102 4.81 5.90 -10.40
N GLY A 103 5.43 6.85 -9.68
CA GLY A 103 6.35 7.82 -10.24
C GLY A 103 7.61 7.18 -10.87
N ASP A 104 8.10 6.10 -10.28
CA ASP A 104 9.26 5.37 -10.77
C ASP A 104 8.91 4.42 -11.92
N LEU A 105 7.68 3.95 -12.01
CA LEU A 105 7.22 3.03 -13.06
C LEU A 105 7.15 3.66 -14.45
N LYS A 106 7.20 4.97 -14.56
CA LYS A 106 7.40 5.78 -15.78
C LYS A 106 6.28 5.77 -16.81
N ASN A 107 5.46 4.74 -16.92
CA ASN A 107 4.42 4.64 -17.93
C ASN A 107 3.23 3.79 -17.48
N CYS A 108 2.08 3.98 -18.16
CA CYS A 108 0.83 3.29 -17.83
C CYS A 108 0.91 1.76 -17.92
N SER A 109 1.71 1.23 -18.87
CA SER A 109 1.86 -0.22 -19.04
C SER A 109 2.55 -0.86 -17.83
N ASN A 110 3.59 -0.22 -17.30
CA ASN A 110 4.28 -0.68 -16.09
C ASN A 110 3.37 -0.56 -14.86
N ILE A 111 2.60 0.54 -14.73
CA ILE A 111 1.65 0.71 -13.63
C ILE A 111 0.58 -0.38 -13.67
N MET A 112 0.02 -0.68 -14.84
CA MET A 112 -0.94 -1.77 -15.02
C MET A 112 -0.33 -3.11 -14.62
N LYS A 113 0.86 -3.44 -15.14
CA LYS A 113 1.56 -4.71 -14.83
C LYS A 113 1.85 -4.84 -13.34
N ALA A 114 2.43 -3.82 -12.71
CA ALA A 114 2.73 -3.81 -11.28
C ALA A 114 1.46 -3.96 -10.42
N SER A 115 0.37 -3.30 -10.81
CA SER A 115 -0.93 -3.44 -10.14
C SER A 115 -1.43 -4.88 -10.17
N ILE A 116 -1.38 -5.52 -11.33
CA ILE A 116 -1.81 -6.91 -11.51
C ILE A 116 -0.93 -7.86 -10.69
N LEU A 117 0.40 -7.72 -10.73
CA LEU A 117 1.32 -8.55 -9.94
C LEU A 117 1.03 -8.43 -8.45
N ALA A 118 0.92 -7.20 -7.92
CA ALA A 118 0.64 -6.97 -6.50
C ALA A 118 -0.70 -7.58 -6.04
N MET A 119 -1.75 -7.47 -6.85
CA MET A 119 -3.07 -8.03 -6.53
C MET A 119 -3.04 -9.57 -6.54
N TYR A 120 -2.40 -10.20 -7.53
CA TYR A 120 -2.27 -11.66 -7.58
C TYR A 120 -1.36 -12.22 -6.49
N SER A 121 -0.47 -11.40 -5.91
CA SER A 121 0.36 -11.75 -4.75
C SER A 121 -0.35 -11.55 -3.40
N GLY A 122 -1.66 -11.21 -3.41
CA GLY A 122 -2.50 -11.19 -2.21
C GLY A 122 -2.66 -9.83 -1.53
N SER A 123 -2.25 -8.72 -2.16
CA SER A 123 -2.47 -7.39 -1.60
C SER A 123 -3.96 -7.07 -1.49
N ASP A 124 -4.42 -6.59 -0.33
CA ASP A 124 -5.80 -6.16 -0.11
C ASP A 124 -6.07 -4.79 -0.74
N TYR A 125 -5.03 -3.98 -0.86
CA TYR A 125 -5.03 -2.65 -1.48
C TYR A 125 -3.79 -2.48 -2.35
N ILE A 126 -3.92 -1.70 -3.42
CA ILE A 126 -2.77 -1.12 -4.11
C ILE A 126 -2.72 0.38 -3.86
N LYS A 127 -1.50 0.88 -3.59
CA LYS A 127 -1.24 2.28 -3.22
C LYS A 127 -0.30 2.91 -4.24
N THR A 128 -0.51 4.18 -4.58
CA THR A 128 0.29 4.81 -5.63
C THR A 128 1.76 4.97 -5.24
N SER A 129 2.03 5.58 -4.08
CA SER A 129 3.36 6.15 -3.83
C SER A 129 3.74 6.16 -2.35
N THR A 130 5.04 6.20 -2.07
CA THR A 130 5.57 6.41 -0.72
C THR A 130 5.43 7.86 -0.26
N GLY A 131 5.37 8.82 -1.17
CA GLY A 131 5.44 10.24 -0.89
C GLY A 131 6.89 10.75 -0.66
N LYS A 132 7.90 9.92 -0.94
CA LYS A 132 9.33 10.26 -0.80
C LYS A 132 10.00 10.56 -2.13
N GLU A 133 9.35 10.20 -3.24
CA GLU A 133 9.79 10.49 -4.59
C GLU A 133 9.20 11.82 -5.10
N LYS A 134 9.82 12.37 -6.16
CA LYS A 134 9.40 13.65 -6.76
C LYS A 134 7.99 13.60 -7.34
N VAL A 135 7.64 12.46 -7.95
CA VAL A 135 6.32 12.22 -8.53
C VAL A 135 5.59 11.22 -7.65
N SER A 136 4.47 11.65 -7.10
CA SER A 136 3.61 10.84 -6.24
C SER A 136 2.29 10.50 -6.95
N ALA A 137 1.15 10.58 -6.26
CA ALA A 137 -0.14 10.31 -6.87
C ALA A 137 -0.42 11.27 -8.04
N THR A 138 -0.87 10.70 -9.16
CA THR A 138 -1.41 11.46 -10.30
C THR A 138 -2.76 10.88 -10.72
N PRO A 139 -3.67 11.70 -11.30
CA PRO A 139 -4.96 11.19 -11.81
C PRO A 139 -4.79 10.10 -12.88
N GLU A 140 -3.75 10.19 -13.71
CA GLU A 140 -3.45 9.19 -14.74
C GLU A 140 -3.07 7.84 -14.11
N ALA A 141 -2.17 7.86 -13.11
CA ALA A 141 -1.78 6.64 -12.39
C ALA A 141 -3.00 6.03 -11.67
N ALA A 142 -3.80 6.86 -11.00
CA ALA A 142 -5.03 6.44 -10.33
C ALA A 142 -6.01 5.77 -11.29
N TYR A 143 -6.24 6.37 -12.46
CA TYR A 143 -7.11 5.79 -13.48
C TYR A 143 -6.62 4.41 -13.94
N VAL A 144 -5.33 4.26 -14.24
CA VAL A 144 -4.75 2.97 -14.66
C VAL A 144 -4.88 1.92 -13.57
N MET A 145 -4.59 2.28 -12.31
CA MET A 145 -4.73 1.37 -11.18
C MET A 145 -6.19 0.94 -10.97
N CYS A 146 -7.15 1.85 -11.09
CA CYS A 146 -8.58 1.54 -11.01
C CYS A 146 -9.03 0.62 -12.16
N GLN A 147 -8.49 0.79 -13.37
CA GLN A 147 -8.74 -0.14 -14.48
C GLN A 147 -8.17 -1.53 -14.19
N ALA A 148 -6.98 -1.61 -13.58
CA ALA A 148 -6.40 -2.88 -13.16
C ALA A 148 -7.27 -3.59 -12.09
N ILE A 149 -7.76 -2.85 -11.10
CA ILE A 149 -8.67 -3.36 -10.06
C ILE A 149 -9.96 -3.89 -10.70
N LYS A 150 -10.55 -3.14 -11.62
CA LYS A 150 -11.76 -3.56 -12.34
C LYS A 150 -11.53 -4.87 -13.09
N ALA A 151 -10.46 -4.95 -13.89
CA ALA A 151 -10.12 -6.16 -14.65
C ALA A 151 -9.86 -7.38 -13.73
N TYR A 152 -9.20 -7.15 -12.59
CA TYR A 152 -8.97 -8.17 -11.59
C TYR A 152 -10.28 -8.66 -10.96
N TYR A 153 -11.17 -7.73 -10.58
CA TYR A 153 -12.48 -8.06 -10.03
C TYR A 153 -13.35 -8.85 -11.03
N GLU A 154 -13.40 -8.43 -12.28
CA GLU A 154 -14.15 -9.13 -13.34
C GLU A 154 -13.67 -10.58 -13.51
N LYS A 155 -12.39 -10.84 -13.26
CA LYS A 155 -11.80 -12.18 -13.42
C LYS A 155 -11.91 -13.05 -12.16
N THR A 156 -11.78 -12.46 -10.98
CA THR A 156 -11.65 -13.20 -9.71
C THR A 156 -12.83 -13.08 -8.77
N GLY A 157 -13.66 -12.04 -8.93
CA GLY A 157 -14.71 -11.67 -7.98
C GLY A 157 -14.18 -11.00 -6.70
N ILE A 158 -12.86 -10.79 -6.57
CA ILE A 158 -12.24 -10.21 -5.37
C ILE A 158 -12.12 -8.69 -5.53
N GLN A 159 -12.69 -7.94 -4.59
CA GLN A 159 -12.60 -6.48 -4.56
C GLN A 159 -11.31 -6.03 -3.87
N ILE A 160 -10.45 -5.33 -4.59
CA ILE A 160 -9.22 -4.72 -4.09
C ILE A 160 -9.45 -3.23 -3.82
N GLY A 161 -8.89 -2.73 -2.72
CA GLY A 161 -8.94 -1.31 -2.39
C GLY A 161 -7.89 -0.48 -3.16
N PHE A 162 -8.17 0.82 -3.30
CA PHE A 162 -7.26 1.79 -3.90
C PHE A 162 -6.88 2.87 -2.89
N LYS A 163 -5.58 3.20 -2.81
CA LYS A 163 -5.07 4.29 -1.94
C LYS A 163 -4.19 5.25 -2.75
N PRO A 164 -4.68 6.42 -3.14
CA PRO A 164 -3.81 7.48 -3.64
C PRO A 164 -3.00 8.06 -2.48
N ALA A 165 -1.73 8.34 -2.68
CA ALA A 165 -0.83 8.84 -1.63
C ALA A 165 0.28 9.72 -2.20
N GLY A 166 0.68 10.70 -1.38
CA GLY A 166 1.70 11.68 -1.74
C GLY A 166 1.17 12.86 -2.55
N GLY A 167 1.45 14.07 -2.08
CA GLY A 167 1.00 15.31 -2.72
C GLY A 167 -0.46 15.68 -2.46
N ILE A 168 -1.22 14.91 -1.68
CA ILE A 168 -2.60 15.19 -1.32
C ILE A 168 -2.61 15.94 0.01
N ASN A 169 -2.70 17.27 -0.05
CA ASN A 169 -2.53 18.13 1.11
C ASN A 169 -3.81 18.91 1.50
N THR A 170 -4.79 18.95 0.60
CA THR A 170 -6.05 19.67 0.81
C THR A 170 -7.24 18.76 0.58
N VAL A 171 -8.42 19.18 1.10
CA VAL A 171 -9.68 18.49 0.79
C VAL A 171 -9.95 18.45 -0.71
N HIS A 172 -9.59 19.53 -1.42
CA HIS A 172 -9.76 19.61 -2.87
C HIS A 172 -8.93 18.51 -3.59
N ASP A 173 -7.66 18.34 -3.20
CA ASP A 173 -6.82 17.27 -3.76
C ASP A 173 -7.43 15.89 -3.50
N ALA A 174 -7.97 15.66 -2.30
CA ALA A 174 -8.59 14.39 -1.96
C ALA A 174 -9.86 14.11 -2.79
N VAL A 175 -10.67 15.12 -3.05
CA VAL A 175 -11.91 14.99 -3.85
C VAL A 175 -11.61 14.52 -5.27
N VAL A 176 -10.49 14.94 -5.88
CA VAL A 176 -10.08 14.51 -7.23
C VAL A 176 -9.96 13.00 -7.35
N TYR A 177 -9.57 12.31 -6.27
CA TYR A 177 -9.41 10.85 -6.25
C TYR A 177 -10.63 10.10 -5.71
N TYR A 178 -11.64 10.81 -5.23
CA TYR A 178 -12.84 10.20 -4.64
C TYR A 178 -13.95 9.96 -5.68
N THR A 179 -13.87 10.61 -6.81
CA THR A 179 -14.81 10.49 -7.92
C THR A 179 -14.40 9.40 -8.88
#